data_959bfa4b0e8353e473b0016b2402956d
#
_entry.id   959bfa4b0e8353e473b0016b2402956d
#
_cell.length_a   1.000
_cell.length_b   1.000
_cell.length_c   1.000
_cell.angle_alpha   90.00
_cell.angle_beta   90.00
_cell.angle_gamma   90.00
#
_symmetry.space_group_name_H-M   'P 1'
#
loop_
_entity.id
_entity.type
_entity.pdbx_description
1 polymer ?
#
loop_
_entity_poly.entity_id
_entity_poly.type
_entity_poly.pdbx_seq_one_letter_code
_entity_poly.pdbx_strand_id
1 'polypeptide(L)'
;EQTVKGFFEYTHPNFAYSDRALSTSLESSVTDKLTNFGYKSSLNKVSLGTRYEQFENTFFSPRLSILNEELDTTSTASAAYKKQEGSYFDTTFDYSLTYDRRNSPYQPSSGFLSSWYQQLPIISENETIVNGYSITGYKEVVDDMIVSSGIYSRAVNSLTNDDVRVSKRIFAPSSRLRGFESGKVGPVDGTDHIGGNYVVTFNTSSTVPYVLQTQENMDLKVFFDAGNIWGVDYSNTLDDSNTIRTSTGVALEWITPVGPLSFSFSEVLSKASTDKTESFKFQLGTTF
;
A
#
# COMPACT_ATOMS: atom_id res chain seq x y z
N GLU A 1 7.07 14.41 7.08
CA GLU A 1 6.88 14.00 5.70
C GLU A 1 5.95 14.98 4.99
N GLN A 2 6.42 15.59 3.92
CA GLN A 2 5.61 16.50 3.10
C GLN A 2 5.61 15.98 1.66
N THR A 3 4.42 15.75 1.12
CA THR A 3 4.23 15.43 -0.29
C THR A 3 3.36 16.50 -0.92
N VAL A 4 3.90 17.15 -1.94
CA VAL A 4 3.14 18.07 -2.80
C VAL A 4 2.93 17.35 -4.11
N LYS A 5 1.67 17.19 -4.52
CA LYS A 5 1.29 16.47 -5.72
C LYS A 5 0.34 17.29 -6.57
N GLY A 6 0.73 17.55 -7.81
CA GLY A 6 -0.15 17.99 -8.89
C GLY A 6 -0.61 16.78 -9.70
N PHE A 7 -1.90 16.65 -9.92
CA PHE A 7 -2.46 15.51 -10.64
C PHE A 7 -3.56 15.97 -11.58
N PHE A 8 -3.50 15.49 -12.82
CA PHE A 8 -4.55 15.67 -13.82
C PHE A 8 -4.88 14.31 -14.42
N GLU A 9 -6.15 13.97 -14.49
CA GLU A 9 -6.62 12.76 -15.14
C GLU A 9 -7.78 13.09 -16.08
N TYR A 10 -7.72 12.54 -17.27
CA TYR A 10 -8.80 12.57 -18.24
C TYR A 10 -9.18 11.16 -18.64
N THR A 11 -10.45 10.82 -18.50
CA THR A 11 -11.00 9.52 -18.90
C THR A 11 -11.94 9.69 -20.08
N HIS A 12 -11.60 9.04 -21.20
CA HIS A 12 -12.48 8.92 -22.36
C HIS A 12 -13.36 7.67 -22.20
N PRO A 13 -14.66 7.80 -22.01
CA PRO A 13 -15.53 6.68 -21.56
C PRO A 13 -15.76 5.59 -22.62
N ASN A 14 -15.60 5.91 -23.91
CA ASN A 14 -15.82 4.96 -25.01
C ASN A 14 -14.74 5.15 -26.07
N PHE A 15 -13.51 4.71 -25.75
CA PHE A 15 -12.39 4.84 -26.63
C PHE A 15 -12.49 3.89 -27.83
N ALA A 16 -12.36 4.44 -29.02
CA ALA A 16 -12.44 3.73 -30.30
C ALA A 16 -13.72 2.84 -30.44
N TYR A 17 -14.83 3.31 -29.90
CA TYR A 17 -16.13 2.60 -29.90
C TYR A 17 -16.07 1.18 -29.30
N SER A 18 -15.16 0.95 -28.35
CA SER A 18 -14.91 -0.35 -27.74
C SER A 18 -15.69 -0.61 -26.44
N ASP A 19 -16.54 0.33 -26.01
CA ASP A 19 -17.21 0.35 -24.70
C ASP A 19 -16.23 0.28 -23.50
N ARG A 20 -14.97 0.63 -23.73
CA ARG A 20 -13.91 0.66 -22.73
C ARG A 20 -13.45 2.09 -22.48
N ALA A 21 -13.27 2.42 -21.21
CA ALA A 21 -12.70 3.71 -20.84
C ALA A 21 -11.18 3.70 -21.01
N LEU A 22 -10.64 4.78 -21.59
CA LEU A 22 -9.20 5.05 -21.65
C LEU A 22 -8.89 6.22 -20.72
N SER A 23 -8.04 5.99 -19.73
CA SER A 23 -7.60 7.02 -18.79
C SER A 23 -6.18 7.46 -19.11
N THR A 24 -5.99 8.78 -19.23
CA THR A 24 -4.68 9.42 -19.35
C THR A 24 -4.44 10.25 -18.11
N SER A 25 -3.30 10.08 -17.47
CA SER A 25 -2.95 10.85 -16.27
C SER A 25 -1.59 11.52 -16.40
N LEU A 26 -1.50 12.73 -15.86
CA LEU A 26 -0.28 13.49 -15.67
C LEU A 26 -0.08 13.71 -14.18
N GLU A 27 1.09 13.39 -13.68
CA GLU A 27 1.44 13.56 -12.28
C GLU A 27 2.77 14.27 -12.17
N SER A 28 2.83 15.27 -11.29
CA SER A 28 4.08 15.87 -10.83
C SER A 28 4.03 15.90 -9.31
N SER A 29 4.98 15.27 -8.66
CA SER A 29 5.02 15.20 -7.20
C SER A 29 6.42 15.40 -6.68
N VAL A 30 6.51 16.07 -5.52
CA VAL A 30 7.72 16.18 -4.72
C VAL A 30 7.41 15.58 -3.36
N THR A 31 8.11 14.52 -3.02
CA THR A 31 8.00 13.84 -1.74
C THR A 31 9.27 14.11 -0.94
N ASP A 32 9.16 14.97 0.07
CA ASP A 32 10.26 15.29 0.97
C ASP A 32 10.21 14.39 2.20
N LYS A 33 11.13 13.47 2.26
CA LYS A 33 11.32 12.51 3.36
C LYS A 33 12.71 12.65 4.00
N LEU A 34 13.38 13.77 3.77
CA LEU A 34 14.74 14.00 4.26
C LEU A 34 14.88 13.81 5.78
N THR A 35 13.93 14.35 6.55
CA THR A 35 13.99 14.30 8.02
C THR A 35 13.75 12.90 8.60
N ASN A 36 12.89 12.10 7.96
CA ASN A 36 12.41 10.84 8.52
C ASN A 36 12.95 9.60 7.84
N PHE A 37 13.35 9.71 6.57
CA PHE A 37 13.75 8.58 5.72
C PHE A 37 15.05 8.85 4.95
N GLY A 38 15.65 10.03 5.12
CA GLY A 38 16.94 10.37 4.56
C GLY A 38 16.98 10.68 3.06
N TYR A 39 15.83 10.82 2.38
CA TYR A 39 15.78 11.11 0.95
C TYR A 39 14.62 12.04 0.56
N LYS A 40 14.76 12.65 -0.62
CA LYS A 40 13.73 13.43 -1.29
C LYS A 40 13.60 12.92 -2.72
N SER A 41 12.38 12.75 -3.20
CA SER A 41 12.08 12.33 -4.56
C SER A 41 11.20 13.37 -5.25
N SER A 42 11.63 13.78 -6.44
CA SER A 42 10.85 14.63 -7.36
C SER A 42 10.46 13.77 -8.56
N LEU A 43 9.16 13.55 -8.77
CA LEU A 43 8.62 12.64 -9.76
C LEU A 43 7.75 13.40 -10.77
N ASN A 44 8.01 13.19 -12.06
CA ASN A 44 7.11 13.55 -13.15
C ASN A 44 6.70 12.27 -13.89
N LYS A 45 5.39 12.05 -14.05
CA LYS A 45 4.86 10.81 -14.60
C LYS A 45 3.70 11.07 -15.54
N VAL A 46 3.72 10.39 -16.68
CA VAL A 46 2.61 10.29 -17.63
C VAL A 46 2.17 8.84 -17.70
N SER A 47 0.87 8.60 -17.62
CA SER A 47 0.33 7.24 -17.70
C SER A 47 -0.86 7.15 -18.63
N LEU A 48 -0.98 6.01 -19.28
CA LEU A 48 -2.10 5.61 -20.11
C LEU A 48 -2.60 4.26 -19.63
N GLY A 49 -3.88 4.16 -19.30
CA GLY A 49 -4.43 2.93 -18.75
C GLY A 49 -5.91 2.76 -19.07
N THR A 50 -6.40 1.55 -18.85
CA THR A 50 -7.82 1.22 -18.97
C THR A 50 -8.20 0.25 -17.85
N ARG A 51 -9.50 0.11 -17.63
CA ARG A 51 -10.06 -0.92 -16.76
C ARG A 51 -11.33 -1.46 -17.38
N TYR A 52 -11.45 -2.77 -17.46
CA TYR A 52 -12.63 -3.41 -17.99
C TYR A 52 -12.83 -4.78 -17.34
N GLU A 53 -14.08 -5.23 -17.36
CA GLU A 53 -14.44 -6.56 -16.92
C GLU A 53 -14.08 -7.56 -18.05
N GLN A 54 -13.11 -8.42 -17.78
CA GLN A 54 -12.63 -9.42 -18.74
C GLN A 54 -13.47 -10.70 -18.67
N PHE A 55 -13.86 -11.08 -17.46
CA PHE A 55 -14.76 -12.19 -17.17
C PHE A 55 -15.68 -11.74 -16.03
N GLU A 56 -16.78 -12.45 -15.80
CA GLU A 56 -17.73 -12.13 -14.74
C GLU A 56 -17.02 -11.87 -13.39
N ASN A 57 -17.25 -10.69 -12.82
CA ASN A 57 -16.62 -10.20 -11.58
C ASN A 57 -15.08 -10.11 -11.61
N THR A 58 -14.45 -10.24 -12.79
CA THR A 58 -13.00 -10.21 -12.96
C THR A 58 -12.59 -9.01 -13.80
N PHE A 59 -11.91 -8.05 -13.16
CA PHE A 59 -11.49 -6.80 -13.78
C PHE A 59 -10.00 -6.82 -14.09
N PHE A 60 -9.65 -6.50 -15.32
CA PHE A 60 -8.29 -6.30 -15.78
C PHE A 60 -8.00 -4.81 -15.96
N SER A 61 -6.91 -4.35 -15.39
CA SER A 61 -6.53 -2.94 -15.39
C SER A 61 -5.07 -2.77 -15.81
N PRO A 62 -4.76 -2.79 -17.12
CA PRO A 62 -3.42 -2.53 -17.63
C PRO A 62 -3.13 -1.03 -17.69
N ARG A 63 -1.85 -0.67 -17.49
CA ARG A 63 -1.35 0.70 -17.54
C ARG A 63 0.08 0.73 -18.07
N LEU A 64 0.35 1.67 -18.95
CA LEU A 64 1.68 2.05 -19.40
C LEU A 64 2.05 3.39 -18.78
N SER A 65 3.24 3.49 -18.21
CA SER A 65 3.71 4.72 -17.57
C SER A 65 5.12 5.06 -18.02
N ILE A 66 5.35 6.36 -18.23
CA ILE A 66 6.66 6.95 -18.45
C ILE A 66 6.90 7.89 -17.29
N LEU A 67 8.00 7.77 -16.61
CA LEU A 67 8.34 8.60 -15.47
C LEU A 67 9.80 9.03 -15.49
N ASN A 68 10.03 10.22 -14.96
CA ASN A 68 11.34 10.74 -14.61
C ASN A 68 11.35 11.08 -13.13
N GLU A 69 12.31 10.53 -12.41
CA GLU A 69 12.49 10.71 -10.97
C GLU A 69 13.87 11.29 -10.71
N GLU A 70 13.93 12.34 -9.89
CA GLU A 70 15.16 12.90 -9.34
C GLU A 70 15.20 12.56 -7.84
N LEU A 71 16.27 11.91 -7.41
CA LEU A 71 16.46 11.44 -6.05
C LEU A 71 17.65 12.15 -5.41
N ASP A 72 17.38 12.83 -4.31
CA ASP A 72 18.37 13.50 -3.46
C ASP A 72 18.41 12.84 -2.08
N THR A 73 19.57 12.87 -1.40
CA THR A 73 19.71 12.37 -0.03
C THR A 73 20.25 13.42 0.93
N THR A 74 20.16 13.17 2.23
CA THR A 74 20.76 14.05 3.24
C THR A 74 22.28 13.86 3.31
N SER A 75 22.98 14.87 3.82
CA SER A 75 24.43 14.76 4.09
C SER A 75 24.77 13.65 5.09
N THR A 76 23.82 13.28 5.96
CA THR A 76 23.93 12.25 6.99
C THR A 76 23.48 10.86 6.52
N ALA A 77 22.94 10.75 5.30
CA ALA A 77 22.53 9.48 4.72
C ALA A 77 23.70 8.51 4.58
N SER A 78 23.42 7.21 4.64
CA SER A 78 24.42 6.17 4.48
C SER A 78 25.09 6.22 3.10
N ALA A 79 26.30 5.64 2.99
CA ALA A 79 26.99 5.57 1.70
C ALA A 79 26.18 4.82 0.63
N ALA A 80 25.37 3.82 1.04
CA ALA A 80 24.50 3.07 0.16
C ALA A 80 23.36 3.94 -0.39
N TYR A 81 22.80 4.84 0.43
CA TYR A 81 21.81 5.81 0.00
C TYR A 81 22.40 6.83 -0.98
N LYS A 82 23.56 7.40 -0.64
CA LYS A 82 24.20 8.40 -1.50
C LYS A 82 24.56 7.88 -2.89
N LYS A 83 24.81 6.60 -3.04
CA LYS A 83 25.00 5.97 -4.35
C LYS A 83 23.77 5.99 -5.24
N GLN A 84 22.58 6.17 -4.65
CA GLN A 84 21.30 6.18 -5.38
C GLN A 84 20.85 7.59 -5.77
N GLU A 85 21.61 8.64 -5.43
CA GLU A 85 21.34 10.00 -5.92
C GLU A 85 21.46 10.06 -7.43
N GLY A 86 20.53 10.76 -8.06
CA GLY A 86 20.54 10.94 -9.49
C GLY A 86 19.16 11.11 -10.12
N SER A 87 19.16 11.18 -11.43
CA SER A 87 17.96 11.26 -12.25
C SER A 87 17.74 9.92 -12.93
N TYR A 88 16.52 9.41 -12.87
CA TYR A 88 16.13 8.10 -13.38
C TYR A 88 14.97 8.23 -14.35
N PHE A 89 15.14 7.65 -15.52
CA PHE A 89 14.08 7.53 -16.51
C PHE A 89 13.57 6.09 -16.54
N ASP A 90 12.29 5.89 -16.29
CA ASP A 90 11.65 4.60 -16.32
C ASP A 90 10.44 4.60 -17.25
N THR A 91 10.29 3.56 -18.06
CA THR A 91 9.04 3.19 -18.72
C THR A 91 8.61 1.84 -18.18
N THR A 92 7.40 1.79 -17.62
CA THR A 92 6.87 0.59 -16.96
C THR A 92 5.52 0.20 -17.53
N PHE A 93 5.28 -1.10 -17.59
CA PHE A 93 3.96 -1.67 -17.80
C PHE A 93 3.50 -2.31 -16.51
N ASP A 94 2.36 -1.87 -15.99
CA ASP A 94 1.75 -2.48 -14.82
C ASP A 94 0.33 -2.95 -15.13
N TYR A 95 -0.11 -3.96 -14.43
CA TYR A 95 -1.49 -4.43 -14.50
C TYR A 95 -1.97 -4.96 -13.16
N SER A 96 -3.28 -4.87 -12.94
CA SER A 96 -3.95 -5.61 -11.89
C SER A 96 -5.05 -6.49 -12.46
N LEU A 97 -5.22 -7.66 -11.84
CA LEU A 97 -6.32 -8.58 -12.07
C LEU A 97 -7.09 -8.70 -10.76
N THR A 98 -8.32 -8.18 -10.74
CA THR A 98 -9.13 -8.12 -9.52
C THR A 98 -10.37 -8.99 -9.69
N TYR A 99 -10.58 -9.93 -8.76
CA TYR A 99 -11.76 -10.77 -8.69
C TYR A 99 -12.58 -10.37 -7.46
N ASP A 100 -13.75 -9.76 -7.70
CA ASP A 100 -14.64 -9.22 -6.66
C ASP A 100 -15.94 -10.01 -6.57
N ARG A 101 -16.08 -10.77 -5.49
CA ARG A 101 -17.26 -11.58 -5.17
C ARG A 101 -17.94 -11.12 -3.88
N ARG A 102 -17.65 -9.90 -3.43
CA ARG A 102 -18.33 -9.31 -2.28
C ARG A 102 -19.79 -9.02 -2.62
N ASN A 103 -20.67 -9.17 -1.65
CA ASN A 103 -22.08 -8.82 -1.79
C ASN A 103 -22.31 -7.29 -1.87
N SER A 104 -21.36 -6.49 -1.35
CA SER A 104 -21.36 -5.03 -1.41
C SER A 104 -19.92 -4.49 -1.48
N PRO A 105 -19.67 -3.39 -2.24
CA PRO A 105 -18.37 -2.71 -2.22
C PRO A 105 -18.11 -1.98 -0.89
N TYR A 106 -19.16 -1.57 -0.20
CA TYR A 106 -19.11 -0.92 1.10
C TYR A 106 -19.74 -1.82 2.15
N GLN A 107 -19.12 -1.93 3.34
CA GLN A 107 -19.58 -2.79 4.44
C GLN A 107 -19.99 -4.22 3.97
N PRO A 108 -19.09 -4.96 3.30
CA PRO A 108 -19.41 -6.30 2.83
C PRO A 108 -19.63 -7.25 4.02
N SER A 109 -20.72 -8.03 3.95
CA SER A 109 -21.02 -9.06 4.96
C SER A 109 -20.69 -10.48 4.48
N SER A 110 -20.45 -10.66 3.16
CA SER A 110 -20.14 -11.96 2.59
C SER A 110 -19.31 -11.85 1.32
N GLY A 111 -18.64 -12.94 0.96
CA GLY A 111 -17.82 -13.04 -0.23
C GLY A 111 -16.38 -12.67 -0.01
N PHE A 112 -15.67 -12.32 -1.06
CA PHE A 112 -14.25 -11.95 -0.99
C PHE A 112 -13.85 -11.04 -2.14
N LEU A 113 -12.75 -10.32 -1.93
CA LEU A 113 -12.03 -9.53 -2.92
C LEU A 113 -10.60 -10.07 -3.02
N SER A 114 -10.18 -10.46 -4.22
CA SER A 114 -8.81 -10.90 -4.51
C SER A 114 -8.21 -10.02 -5.60
N SER A 115 -6.96 -9.59 -5.44
CA SER A 115 -6.27 -8.78 -6.43
C SER A 115 -4.82 -9.22 -6.58
N TRP A 116 -4.41 -9.44 -7.82
CA TRP A 116 -3.03 -9.61 -8.25
C TRP A 116 -2.55 -8.33 -8.92
N TYR A 117 -1.35 -7.90 -8.59
CA TYR A 117 -0.67 -6.76 -9.20
C TYR A 117 0.72 -7.14 -9.65
N GLN A 118 1.10 -6.70 -10.84
CA GLN A 118 2.47 -6.82 -11.33
C GLN A 118 2.88 -5.57 -12.08
N GLN A 119 4.12 -5.13 -11.86
CA GLN A 119 4.77 -4.08 -12.62
C GLN A 119 6.05 -4.62 -13.24
N LEU A 120 6.18 -4.42 -14.54
CA LEU A 120 7.30 -4.85 -15.36
C LEU A 120 8.06 -3.62 -15.87
N PRO A 121 9.39 -3.60 -15.83
CA PRO A 121 10.18 -2.59 -16.49
C PRO A 121 10.17 -2.85 -18.02
N ILE A 122 10.03 -1.79 -18.81
CA ILE A 122 10.17 -1.83 -20.28
C ILE A 122 11.49 -1.18 -20.67
N ILE A 123 11.72 0.03 -20.17
CA ILE A 123 12.97 0.78 -20.29
C ILE A 123 13.25 1.35 -18.91
N SER A 124 14.38 1.00 -18.33
CA SER A 124 14.76 1.46 -16.98
C SER A 124 16.26 1.35 -16.82
N GLU A 125 16.85 2.32 -16.14
CA GLU A 125 18.27 2.26 -15.74
C GLU A 125 18.48 1.33 -14.54
N ASN A 126 17.46 1.19 -13.70
CA ASN A 126 17.43 0.25 -12.56
C ASN A 126 16.18 -0.62 -12.70
N GLU A 127 16.32 -1.73 -13.45
CA GLU A 127 15.21 -2.62 -13.75
C GLU A 127 14.72 -3.32 -12.50
N THR A 128 13.48 -3.06 -12.14
CA THR A 128 12.82 -3.69 -10.99
C THR A 128 11.47 -4.27 -11.39
N ILE A 129 11.20 -5.48 -10.91
CA ILE A 129 9.88 -6.12 -11.00
C ILE A 129 9.18 -6.00 -9.65
N VAL A 130 7.90 -5.61 -9.69
CA VAL A 130 7.06 -5.58 -8.50
C VAL A 130 5.93 -6.57 -8.66
N ASN A 131 5.72 -7.41 -7.66
CA ASN A 131 4.61 -8.34 -7.56
C ASN A 131 3.81 -8.03 -6.30
N GLY A 132 2.50 -8.09 -6.39
CA GLY A 132 1.60 -7.88 -5.25
C GLY A 132 0.42 -8.83 -5.31
N TYR A 133 0.00 -9.29 -4.15
CA TYR A 133 -1.21 -10.08 -4.00
C TYR A 133 -1.95 -9.67 -2.73
N SER A 134 -3.25 -9.56 -2.84
CA SER A 134 -4.12 -9.36 -1.68
C SER A 134 -5.40 -10.17 -1.85
N ILE A 135 -5.88 -10.68 -0.73
CA ILE A 135 -7.19 -11.29 -0.62
C ILE A 135 -7.80 -10.89 0.72
N THR A 136 -9.09 -10.56 0.72
CA THR A 136 -9.86 -10.32 1.94
C THR A 136 -11.21 -11.00 1.79
N GLY A 137 -11.54 -11.89 2.70
CA GLY A 137 -12.82 -12.58 2.76
C GLY A 137 -13.68 -12.04 3.89
N TYR A 138 -15.00 -12.14 3.73
CA TYR A 138 -16.02 -11.66 4.65
C TYR A 138 -17.05 -12.74 4.88
N LYS A 139 -17.48 -12.90 6.12
CA LYS A 139 -18.53 -13.84 6.48
C LYS A 139 -19.29 -13.36 7.71
N GLU A 140 -20.60 -13.28 7.59
CA GLU A 140 -21.48 -13.14 8.74
C GLU A 140 -21.58 -14.49 9.46
N VAL A 141 -21.15 -14.52 10.72
CA VAL A 141 -21.07 -15.75 11.54
C VAL A 141 -22.34 -15.91 12.38
N VAL A 142 -22.79 -14.82 12.97
CA VAL A 142 -24.07 -14.68 13.65
C VAL A 142 -24.64 -13.32 13.22
N ASP A 143 -25.92 -13.09 13.52
CA ASP A 143 -26.61 -11.85 13.17
C ASP A 143 -25.82 -10.63 13.65
N ASP A 144 -25.52 -9.70 12.73
CA ASP A 144 -24.75 -8.47 12.93
C ASP A 144 -23.25 -8.69 13.35
N MET A 145 -22.75 -9.94 13.30
CA MET A 145 -21.35 -10.25 13.56
C MET A 145 -20.63 -10.67 12.27
N ILE A 146 -19.98 -9.73 11.62
CA ILE A 146 -19.26 -9.97 10.38
C ILE A 146 -17.77 -10.10 10.70
N VAL A 147 -17.22 -11.26 10.36
CA VAL A 147 -15.79 -11.54 10.45
C VAL A 147 -15.16 -11.29 9.08
N SER A 148 -14.09 -10.52 9.05
CA SER A 148 -13.23 -10.37 7.88
C SER A 148 -11.84 -10.87 8.18
N SER A 149 -11.20 -11.49 7.17
CA SER A 149 -9.80 -11.91 7.28
C SER A 149 -9.12 -11.73 5.93
N GLY A 150 -7.89 -11.25 5.94
CA GLY A 150 -7.17 -10.97 4.71
C GLY A 150 -5.66 -11.11 4.83
N ILE A 151 -5.05 -11.32 3.69
CA ILE A 151 -3.60 -11.32 3.48
C ILE A 151 -3.26 -10.27 2.44
N TYR A 152 -2.21 -9.52 2.68
CA TYR A 152 -1.59 -8.64 1.71
C TYR A 152 -0.10 -8.98 1.63
N SER A 153 0.41 -9.08 0.43
CA SER A 153 1.83 -9.29 0.17
C SER A 153 2.29 -8.43 -0.98
N ARG A 154 3.52 -7.94 -0.89
CA ARG A 154 4.18 -7.24 -1.97
C ARG A 154 5.67 -7.54 -1.95
N ALA A 155 6.25 -7.69 -3.15
CA ALA A 155 7.66 -7.95 -3.36
C ALA A 155 8.18 -7.02 -4.45
N VAL A 156 9.36 -6.46 -4.25
CA VAL A 156 10.13 -5.75 -5.27
C VAL A 156 11.50 -6.41 -5.39
N ASN A 157 11.91 -6.71 -6.60
CA ASN A 157 13.20 -7.34 -6.87
C ASN A 157 13.89 -6.60 -8.01
N SER A 158 15.19 -6.39 -7.87
CA SER A 158 16.02 -5.95 -8.98
C SER A 158 16.20 -7.09 -9.99
N LEU A 159 16.16 -6.79 -11.26
CA LEU A 159 16.48 -7.70 -12.37
C LEU A 159 17.93 -7.52 -12.85
N THR A 160 18.65 -6.57 -12.28
CA THR A 160 20.06 -6.29 -12.50
C THR A 160 20.87 -6.61 -11.24
N ASN A 161 22.15 -6.30 -11.24
CA ASN A 161 22.99 -6.41 -10.04
C ASN A 161 22.94 -5.15 -9.15
N ASP A 162 22.06 -4.20 -9.47
CA ASP A 162 21.89 -2.98 -8.68
C ASP A 162 20.90 -3.22 -7.54
N ASP A 163 21.05 -2.44 -6.47
CA ASP A 163 20.10 -2.44 -5.35
C ASP A 163 18.76 -1.86 -5.78
N VAL A 164 17.68 -2.34 -5.18
CA VAL A 164 16.37 -1.72 -5.32
C VAL A 164 16.43 -0.28 -4.83
N ARG A 165 16.07 0.67 -5.70
CA ARG A 165 16.06 2.11 -5.40
C ARG A 165 15.21 2.40 -4.17
N VAL A 166 15.70 3.26 -3.27
CA VAL A 166 15.03 3.58 -2.00
C VAL A 166 13.58 4.05 -2.18
N SER A 167 13.30 4.79 -3.24
CA SER A 167 11.95 5.25 -3.58
C SER A 167 11.00 4.12 -4.00
N LYS A 168 11.53 2.98 -4.42
CA LYS A 168 10.77 1.78 -4.82
C LYS A 168 10.63 0.75 -3.70
N ARG A 169 11.32 0.92 -2.55
CA ARG A 169 11.21 0.03 -1.40
C ARG A 169 9.81 0.08 -0.79
N ILE A 170 9.43 -1.02 -0.18
CA ILE A 170 8.06 -1.24 0.30
C ILE A 170 7.99 -0.98 1.79
N PHE A 171 6.93 -0.28 2.19
CA PHE A 171 6.49 -0.12 3.56
C PHE A 171 5.15 -0.80 3.77
N ALA A 172 4.86 -1.28 4.97
CA ALA A 172 3.55 -1.81 5.27
C ALA A 172 2.50 -0.70 5.18
N PRO A 173 1.38 -0.94 4.46
CA PRO A 173 0.28 0.00 4.48
C PRO A 173 -0.23 0.19 5.91
N SER A 174 -0.42 1.42 6.33
CA SER A 174 -0.82 1.75 7.70
C SER A 174 -2.21 1.21 8.09
N SER A 175 -3.04 0.89 7.10
CA SER A 175 -4.33 0.22 7.30
C SER A 175 -4.17 -1.30 7.53
N ARG A 176 -3.02 -1.87 7.20
CA ARG A 176 -2.74 -3.30 7.30
C ARG A 176 -1.87 -3.67 8.52
N LEU A 177 -1.34 -2.68 9.22
CA LEU A 177 -0.55 -2.86 10.42
C LEU A 177 -0.82 -1.68 11.37
N ARG A 178 -2.01 -1.68 11.97
CA ARG A 178 -2.47 -0.64 12.90
C ARG A 178 -1.66 -0.70 14.20
N GLY A 179 -1.55 0.41 14.91
CA GLY A 179 -0.72 0.51 16.12
C GLY A 179 0.73 0.91 15.86
N PHE A 180 1.12 1.04 14.59
CA PHE A 180 2.45 1.46 14.19
C PHE A 180 2.39 2.75 13.38
N GLU A 181 3.38 3.62 13.59
CA GLU A 181 3.54 4.82 12.79
C GLU A 181 3.82 4.46 11.32
N SER A 182 3.17 5.18 10.40
CA SER A 182 3.31 4.96 8.97
C SER A 182 4.77 5.10 8.52
N GLY A 183 5.29 4.07 7.84
CA GLY A 183 6.67 4.06 7.33
C GLY A 183 7.76 3.93 8.38
N LYS A 184 7.42 3.67 9.65
CA LYS A 184 8.37 3.57 10.76
C LYS A 184 8.47 2.15 11.32
N VAL A 185 8.33 1.16 10.44
CA VAL A 185 8.40 -0.27 10.73
C VAL A 185 9.32 -0.93 9.71
N GLY A 186 10.12 -1.87 10.15
CA GLY A 186 11.03 -2.63 9.30
C GLY A 186 12.49 -2.21 9.41
N PRO A 187 13.33 -2.55 8.43
CA PRO A 187 14.76 -2.27 8.44
C PRO A 187 15.09 -0.79 8.61
N VAL A 188 16.16 -0.53 9.37
CA VAL A 188 16.67 0.83 9.67
C VAL A 188 18.14 0.90 9.31
N ASP A 189 18.54 1.92 8.55
CA ASP A 189 19.95 2.25 8.26
C ASP A 189 20.31 3.57 8.96
N GLY A 190 21.15 3.48 9.97
CA GLY A 190 21.43 4.62 10.86
C GLY A 190 20.19 5.04 11.64
N THR A 191 19.60 6.18 11.28
CA THR A 191 18.35 6.71 11.86
C THR A 191 17.16 6.59 10.92
N ASP A 192 17.40 6.15 9.68
CA ASP A 192 16.42 6.19 8.61
C ASP A 192 15.72 4.84 8.44
N HIS A 193 14.39 4.86 8.46
CA HIS A 193 13.59 3.69 8.10
C HIS A 193 13.58 3.54 6.59
N ILE A 194 14.17 2.45 6.10
CA ILE A 194 14.47 2.26 4.68
C ILE A 194 13.44 1.42 3.94
N GLY A 195 12.43 0.87 4.64
CA GLY A 195 11.55 -0.13 4.05
C GLY A 195 12.26 -1.44 3.72
N GLY A 196 11.57 -2.32 3.05
CA GLY A 196 12.11 -3.62 2.64
C GLY A 196 11.77 -3.95 1.19
N ASN A 197 12.35 -5.02 0.70
CA ASN A 197 11.99 -5.58 -0.61
C ASN A 197 10.72 -6.42 -0.52
N TYR A 198 10.35 -6.87 0.68
CA TYR A 198 9.22 -7.76 0.90
C TYR A 198 8.36 -7.27 2.07
N VAL A 199 7.05 -7.39 1.92
CA VAL A 199 6.08 -7.19 2.98
C VAL A 199 5.01 -8.26 2.90
N VAL A 200 4.62 -8.77 4.05
CA VAL A 200 3.43 -9.63 4.22
C VAL A 200 2.68 -9.17 5.45
N THR A 201 1.37 -8.99 5.32
CA THR A 201 0.48 -8.73 6.47
C THR A 201 -0.69 -9.68 6.47
N PHE A 202 -1.13 -10.04 7.65
CA PHE A 202 -2.37 -10.73 7.93
C PHE A 202 -3.23 -9.83 8.81
N ASN A 203 -4.49 -9.69 8.45
CA ASN A 203 -5.45 -8.88 9.17
C ASN A 203 -6.71 -9.69 9.43
N THR A 204 -7.25 -9.60 10.62
CA THR A 204 -8.58 -10.11 10.91
C THR A 204 -9.35 -9.13 11.77
N SER A 205 -10.63 -9.00 11.54
CA SER A 205 -11.52 -8.17 12.37
C SER A 205 -12.91 -8.78 12.45
N SER A 206 -13.62 -8.39 13.49
CA SER A 206 -15.03 -8.75 13.68
C SER A 206 -15.81 -7.52 14.10
N THR A 207 -16.99 -7.30 13.51
CA THR A 207 -17.94 -6.33 14.05
C THR A 207 -18.39 -6.78 15.44
N VAL A 208 -18.61 -5.79 16.31
CA VAL A 208 -19.20 -6.03 17.64
C VAL A 208 -20.72 -5.92 17.49
N PRO A 209 -21.46 -7.05 17.54
CA PRO A 209 -22.87 -7.05 17.25
C PRO A 209 -23.66 -6.24 18.30
N TYR A 210 -24.78 -5.67 17.87
CA TYR A 210 -25.76 -4.96 18.71
C TYR A 210 -25.31 -3.65 19.37
N VAL A 211 -24.08 -3.18 19.13
CA VAL A 211 -23.58 -1.95 19.76
C VAL A 211 -24.05 -0.68 19.03
N LEU A 212 -24.09 -0.69 17.69
CA LEU A 212 -24.45 0.46 16.85
C LEU A 212 -25.66 0.18 15.96
N GLN A 213 -26.59 -0.67 16.39
CA GLN A 213 -27.76 -1.11 15.60
C GLN A 213 -28.64 -0.01 15.00
N THR A 214 -28.65 1.18 15.61
CA THR A 214 -29.42 2.33 15.12
C THR A 214 -28.65 3.17 14.10
N GLN A 215 -27.38 2.81 13.82
CA GLN A 215 -26.46 3.56 12.97
C GLN A 215 -26.03 2.68 11.78
N GLU A 216 -26.86 2.61 10.75
CA GLU A 216 -26.63 1.75 9.57
C GLU A 216 -25.32 2.04 8.82
N ASN A 217 -24.70 3.19 9.04
CA ASN A 217 -23.47 3.63 8.38
C ASN A 217 -22.25 3.60 9.30
N MET A 218 -22.33 2.99 10.47
CA MET A 218 -21.24 2.91 11.45
C MET A 218 -21.05 1.49 11.94
N ASP A 219 -19.81 1.02 11.97
CA ASP A 219 -19.41 -0.28 12.50
C ASP A 219 -18.34 -0.12 13.58
N LEU A 220 -18.57 -0.71 14.75
CA LEU A 220 -17.54 -0.92 15.76
C LEU A 220 -16.93 -2.30 15.54
N LYS A 221 -15.60 -2.36 15.41
CA LYS A 221 -14.86 -3.61 15.16
C LYS A 221 -13.79 -3.83 16.21
N VAL A 222 -13.54 -5.08 16.53
CA VAL A 222 -12.29 -5.53 17.16
C VAL A 222 -11.40 -6.11 16.08
N PHE A 223 -10.08 -5.96 16.22
CA PHE A 223 -9.15 -6.43 15.21
C PHE A 223 -7.86 -7.02 15.80
N PHE A 224 -7.20 -7.81 14.97
CA PHE A 224 -5.84 -8.29 15.16
C PHE A 224 -5.10 -8.18 13.83
N ASP A 225 -3.93 -7.56 13.87
CA ASP A 225 -3.03 -7.40 12.72
C ASP A 225 -1.69 -8.06 13.02
N ALA A 226 -1.12 -8.71 12.02
CA ALA A 226 0.22 -9.26 12.06
C ALA A 226 0.95 -8.95 10.75
N GLY A 227 2.25 -8.72 10.80
CA GLY A 227 3.01 -8.46 9.57
C GLY A 227 4.50 -8.41 9.76
N ASN A 228 5.21 -8.48 8.65
CA ASN A 228 6.65 -8.30 8.60
C ASN A 228 7.07 -7.57 7.33
N ILE A 229 8.20 -6.86 7.43
CA ILE A 229 8.85 -6.13 6.34
C ILE A 229 10.33 -6.48 6.42
N TRP A 230 10.90 -6.97 5.32
CA TRP A 230 12.28 -7.44 5.29
C TRP A 230 12.90 -7.32 3.90
N GLY A 231 14.17 -7.70 3.79
CA GLY A 231 14.94 -7.71 2.56
C GLY A 231 15.60 -6.37 2.28
N VAL A 232 16.94 -6.35 2.43
CA VAL A 232 17.79 -5.21 2.11
C VAL A 232 18.94 -5.72 1.25
N ASP A 233 19.00 -5.27 -0.02
CA ASP A 233 19.93 -5.81 -1.01
C ASP A 233 21.40 -5.57 -0.65
N TYR A 234 21.71 -4.42 -0.07
CA TYR A 234 23.07 -4.00 0.16
C TYR A 234 23.62 -4.39 1.54
N SER A 235 22.80 -4.96 2.43
CA SER A 235 23.25 -5.35 3.77
C SER A 235 22.34 -6.37 4.43
N ASN A 236 22.85 -7.56 4.69
CA ASN A 236 22.18 -8.60 5.45
C ASN A 236 22.06 -8.28 6.96
N THR A 237 22.81 -7.30 7.45
CA THR A 237 22.76 -6.90 8.87
C THR A 237 21.60 -5.98 9.19
N LEU A 238 20.98 -5.38 8.17
CA LEU A 238 19.81 -4.51 8.28
C LEU A 238 18.49 -5.25 8.03
N ASP A 239 18.57 -6.54 7.70
CA ASP A 239 17.40 -7.39 7.50
C ASP A 239 16.86 -7.85 8.87
N ASP A 240 15.61 -7.53 9.15
CA ASP A 240 14.92 -7.94 10.37
C ASP A 240 13.79 -8.96 10.09
N SER A 241 14.01 -9.88 9.14
CA SER A 241 13.06 -10.91 8.69
C SER A 241 12.51 -11.80 9.81
N ASN A 242 13.23 -11.91 10.92
CA ASN A 242 12.84 -12.74 12.07
C ASN A 242 11.82 -12.05 13.02
N THR A 243 11.49 -10.78 12.80
CA THR A 243 10.59 -10.05 13.69
C THR A 243 9.20 -9.96 13.09
N ILE A 244 8.24 -10.64 13.68
CA ILE A 244 6.82 -10.49 13.35
C ILE A 244 6.21 -9.45 14.27
N ARG A 245 5.65 -8.38 13.69
CA ARG A 245 4.93 -7.33 14.39
C ARG A 245 3.49 -7.73 14.54
N THR A 246 2.92 -7.52 15.72
CA THR A 246 1.51 -7.81 15.96
C THR A 246 0.88 -6.72 16.79
N SER A 247 -0.39 -6.45 16.50
CA SER A 247 -1.22 -5.50 17.25
C SER A 247 -2.67 -5.95 17.32
N THR A 248 -3.39 -5.43 18.29
CA THR A 248 -4.82 -5.62 18.45
C THR A 248 -5.48 -4.32 18.85
N GLY A 249 -6.79 -4.23 18.76
CA GLY A 249 -7.49 -3.03 19.16
C GLY A 249 -8.94 -2.98 18.74
N VAL A 250 -9.49 -1.77 18.82
CA VAL A 250 -10.85 -1.46 18.39
C VAL A 250 -10.81 -0.40 17.28
N ALA A 251 -11.72 -0.51 16.34
CA ALA A 251 -11.87 0.47 15.25
C ALA A 251 -13.34 0.84 15.08
N LEU A 252 -13.60 2.12 14.88
CA LEU A 252 -14.89 2.64 14.45
C LEU A 252 -14.78 3.01 12.98
N GLU A 253 -15.57 2.36 12.14
CA GLU A 253 -15.71 2.69 10.72
C GLU A 253 -17.02 3.45 10.51
N TRP A 254 -16.96 4.54 9.78
CA TRP A 254 -18.11 5.40 9.52
C TRP A 254 -18.16 5.80 8.05
N ILE A 255 -19.23 5.40 7.35
CA ILE A 255 -19.49 5.81 5.98
C ILE A 255 -20.18 7.16 5.99
N THR A 256 -19.48 8.19 5.54
CA THR A 256 -19.98 9.56 5.48
C THR A 256 -20.20 10.01 4.05
N PRO A 257 -20.97 11.10 3.80
CA PRO A 257 -21.14 11.68 2.46
C PRO A 257 -19.82 12.15 1.81
N VAL A 258 -18.78 12.40 2.60
CA VAL A 258 -17.43 12.80 2.12
C VAL A 258 -16.47 11.61 1.97
N GLY A 259 -16.94 10.40 2.26
CA GLY A 259 -16.19 9.15 2.18
C GLY A 259 -16.11 8.40 3.50
N PRO A 260 -15.54 7.20 3.49
CA PRO A 260 -15.37 6.41 4.70
C PRO A 260 -14.32 7.02 5.62
N LEU A 261 -14.65 7.06 6.90
CA LEU A 261 -13.77 7.46 8.00
C LEU A 261 -13.46 6.23 8.86
N SER A 262 -12.24 6.13 9.35
CA SER A 262 -11.85 5.11 10.31
C SER A 262 -11.06 5.72 11.46
N PHE A 263 -11.46 5.35 12.67
CA PHE A 263 -10.79 5.70 13.93
C PHE A 263 -10.36 4.40 14.58
N SER A 264 -9.08 4.21 14.86
CA SER A 264 -8.59 3.02 15.53
C SER A 264 -7.79 3.35 16.78
N PHE A 265 -8.03 2.57 17.84
CA PHE A 265 -7.23 2.52 19.05
C PHE A 265 -6.56 1.15 19.12
N SER A 266 -5.24 1.16 19.22
CA SER A 266 -4.40 -0.03 19.03
C SER A 266 -3.44 -0.22 20.18
N GLU A 267 -3.23 -1.47 20.57
CA GLU A 267 -2.17 -1.94 21.45
C GLU A 267 -1.22 -2.84 20.67
N VAL A 268 0.07 -2.55 20.73
CA VAL A 268 1.11 -3.33 20.06
C VAL A 268 1.56 -4.46 20.98
N LEU A 269 1.44 -5.70 20.48
CA LEU A 269 1.79 -6.91 21.23
C LEU A 269 3.23 -7.36 20.98
N SER A 270 3.73 -7.16 19.73
CA SER A 270 5.10 -7.53 19.35
C SER A 270 5.66 -6.51 18.35
N LYS A 271 6.91 -6.09 18.56
CA LYS A 271 7.63 -5.15 17.69
C LYS A 271 9.14 -5.34 17.78
N ALA A 272 9.87 -4.85 16.78
CA ALA A 272 11.31 -4.65 16.89
C ALA A 272 11.64 -3.39 17.72
N SER A 273 12.84 -3.31 18.23
CA SER A 273 13.29 -2.17 19.07
C SER A 273 13.31 -0.85 18.32
N THR A 274 13.48 -0.90 17.01
CA THR A 274 13.53 0.28 16.11
C THR A 274 12.16 0.73 15.62
N ASP A 275 11.12 -0.11 15.76
CA ASP A 275 9.77 0.22 15.31
C ASP A 275 9.16 1.33 16.18
N LYS A 276 8.47 2.28 15.55
CA LYS A 276 7.69 3.31 16.22
C LYS A 276 6.22 2.99 16.22
N THR A 277 5.56 3.29 17.32
CA THR A 277 4.17 2.92 17.57
C THR A 277 3.29 4.14 17.79
N GLU A 278 2.03 4.07 17.36
CA GLU A 278 0.98 5.05 17.61
C GLU A 278 -0.26 4.31 18.12
N SER A 279 -0.82 4.73 19.25
CA SER A 279 -2.01 4.06 19.83
C SER A 279 -3.32 4.53 19.21
N PHE A 280 -3.35 5.69 18.60
CA PHE A 280 -4.54 6.24 17.93
C PHE A 280 -4.23 6.59 16.49
N LYS A 281 -5.14 6.20 15.59
CA LYS A 281 -5.05 6.54 14.17
C LYS A 281 -6.39 6.97 13.61
N PHE A 282 -6.37 8.06 12.83
CA PHE A 282 -7.48 8.52 12.02
C PHE A 282 -7.14 8.35 10.53
N GLN A 283 -8.08 7.84 9.76
CA GLN A 283 -7.95 7.67 8.31
C GLN A 283 -9.22 8.14 7.59
N LEU A 284 -9.03 8.85 6.48
CA LEU A 284 -10.09 9.32 5.59
C LEU A 284 -9.93 8.67 4.22
N GLY A 285 -11.03 8.15 3.67
CA GLY A 285 -11.08 7.67 2.28
C GLY A 285 -10.52 6.28 2.03
N THR A 286 -10.27 5.47 3.06
CA THR A 286 -9.84 4.07 2.92
C THR A 286 -10.96 3.12 3.28
N THR A 287 -11.46 2.38 2.28
CA THR A 287 -12.22 1.15 2.54
C THR A 287 -11.23 0.01 2.77
N PHE A 288 -11.42 -0.75 3.82
CA PHE A 288 -10.60 -1.91 4.18
C PHE A 288 -11.12 -3.19 3.52
#